data_1941be2e2f878676c6009879db433223
#
_entry.id   1941be2e2f878676c6009879db433223
#
_cell.length_a   1.000
_cell.length_b   1.000
_cell.length_c   1.000
_cell.angle_alpha   90.00
_cell.angle_beta   90.00
_cell.angle_gamma   90.00
#
_symmetry.space_group_name_H-M   'P 1'
#
loop_
_entity.id
_entity.type
_entity.pdbx_description
1 polymer ?
#
loop_
_entity_poly.entity_id
_entity_poly.type
_entity_poly.pdbx_seq_one_letter_code
_entity_poly.pdbx_strand_id
1 'polypeptide(L)'
;MDENISKLRDMVAGSDNIVFFGGAGVSTESGIPDFRSVDGLYNQKWKYPPETILSHSFFERYPEEYYRFHREKLVIDGVKPNRAHLRLAELEREGKLKAVITQNIDGLHQAAGSRNVLELHGSILRAYCSRCHKPYDAGVINKGTGVPQCSCGGVIRPDIVLYEEALDDDVVSRAVHYIRNADVLIIGGTSLNVYPAAGLINYYRGNKLVLVNLSETQCDSYADLVIHEKIGEVFSRI
;
A
#
# COMPACT_ATOMS: atom_id res chain seq x y z
N MET A 1 19.35 -8.64 17.39
CA MET A 1 18.64 -9.07 16.15
C MET A 1 17.69 -10.24 16.45
N ASP A 2 18.19 -11.38 16.92
CA ASP A 2 17.31 -12.55 17.24
C ASP A 2 16.32 -12.28 18.36
N GLU A 3 16.69 -11.47 19.37
CA GLU A 3 15.81 -11.11 20.49
C GLU A 3 14.55 -10.34 20.03
N ASN A 4 14.69 -9.37 19.10
CA ASN A 4 13.55 -8.60 18.59
C ASN A 4 12.61 -9.47 17.73
N ILE A 5 13.18 -10.40 16.96
CA ILE A 5 12.37 -11.37 16.21
C ILE A 5 11.64 -12.33 17.16
N SER A 6 12.30 -12.77 18.24
CA SER A 6 11.65 -13.59 19.27
C SER A 6 10.48 -12.85 19.91
N LYS A 7 10.68 -11.58 20.30
CA LYS A 7 9.61 -10.73 20.85
C LYS A 7 8.44 -10.58 19.88
N LEU A 8 8.74 -10.34 18.58
CA LEU A 8 7.69 -10.24 17.57
C LEU A 8 6.91 -11.56 17.43
N ARG A 9 7.62 -12.68 17.39
CA ARG A 9 7.01 -14.01 17.35
C ARG A 9 6.08 -14.26 18.54
N ASP A 10 6.52 -13.89 19.74
CA ASP A 10 5.72 -14.04 20.96
C ASP A 10 4.47 -13.14 20.93
N MET A 11 4.59 -11.89 20.43
CA MET A 11 3.45 -10.99 20.25
C MET A 11 2.44 -11.57 19.24
N VAL A 12 2.91 -12.12 18.11
CA VAL A 12 2.07 -12.74 17.08
C VAL A 12 1.43 -14.03 17.60
N ALA A 13 2.19 -14.87 18.30
CA ALA A 13 1.66 -16.12 18.87
C ALA A 13 0.57 -15.84 19.91
N GLY A 14 0.76 -14.82 20.74
CA GLY A 14 -0.12 -14.46 21.87
C GLY A 14 -1.31 -13.58 21.49
N SER A 15 -1.62 -13.34 20.20
CA SER A 15 -2.77 -12.54 19.79
C SER A 15 -3.52 -13.17 18.63
N ASP A 16 -4.84 -13.06 18.69
CA ASP A 16 -5.76 -13.39 17.59
C ASP A 16 -6.44 -12.12 17.02
N ASN A 17 -5.88 -10.95 17.28
CA ASN A 17 -6.41 -9.67 16.82
C ASN A 17 -5.28 -8.73 16.36
N ILE A 18 -4.60 -9.15 15.31
CA ILE A 18 -3.48 -8.43 14.71
C ILE A 18 -4.00 -7.62 13.53
N VAL A 19 -3.49 -6.40 13.37
CA VAL A 19 -3.70 -5.57 12.17
C VAL A 19 -2.35 -5.20 11.59
N PHE A 20 -2.26 -5.27 10.28
CA PHE A 20 -1.08 -4.85 9.53
C PHE A 20 -1.36 -3.54 8.78
N PHE A 21 -0.46 -2.57 8.91
CA PHE A 21 -0.49 -1.31 8.16
C PHE A 21 0.78 -1.19 7.31
N GLY A 22 0.64 -1.19 5.98
CA GLY A 22 1.76 -1.27 5.05
C GLY A 22 1.84 -0.16 4.02
N GLY A 23 3.05 0.06 3.50
CA GLY A 23 3.34 0.96 2.38
C GLY A 23 4.24 0.33 1.33
N ALA A 24 4.79 1.14 0.44
CA ALA A 24 5.51 0.69 -0.75
C ALA A 24 6.76 -0.19 -0.46
N GLY A 25 7.39 0.01 0.70
CA GLY A 25 8.50 -0.82 1.15
C GLY A 25 8.15 -2.30 1.35
N VAL A 26 6.86 -2.65 1.49
CA VAL A 26 6.42 -4.06 1.55
C VAL A 26 6.66 -4.77 0.22
N SER A 27 6.59 -4.05 -0.90
CA SER A 27 6.66 -4.62 -2.25
C SER A 27 8.05 -4.54 -2.89
N THR A 28 9.04 -3.94 -2.21
CA THR A 28 10.41 -3.81 -2.77
C THR A 28 11.07 -5.16 -3.01
N GLU A 29 10.87 -6.14 -2.11
CA GLU A 29 11.37 -7.51 -2.30
C GLU A 29 10.57 -8.30 -3.37
N SER A 30 9.51 -7.73 -3.91
CA SER A 30 8.78 -8.24 -5.08
C SER A 30 9.27 -7.61 -6.41
N GLY A 31 10.22 -6.66 -6.34
CA GLY A 31 10.74 -5.94 -7.51
C GLY A 31 9.98 -4.66 -7.86
N ILE A 32 9.04 -4.22 -7.03
CA ILE A 32 8.38 -2.92 -7.19
C ILE A 32 9.19 -1.88 -6.40
N PRO A 33 9.75 -0.84 -7.05
CA PRO A 33 10.46 0.21 -6.34
C PRO A 33 9.50 0.98 -5.42
N ASP A 34 9.96 1.36 -4.25
CA ASP A 34 9.22 2.32 -3.44
C ASP A 34 9.32 3.74 -4.03
N PHE A 35 8.74 4.73 -3.34
CA PHE A 35 8.73 6.10 -3.85
C PHE A 35 9.98 6.89 -3.49
N ARG A 36 10.60 6.66 -2.33
CA ARG A 36 11.55 7.59 -1.69
C ARG A 36 12.95 7.07 -1.45
N SER A 37 13.19 5.76 -1.51
CA SER A 37 14.53 5.19 -1.39
C SER A 37 15.44 5.68 -2.51
N VAL A 38 16.73 5.38 -2.42
CA VAL A 38 17.74 5.77 -3.42
C VAL A 38 17.33 5.33 -4.83
N ASP A 39 16.76 4.13 -4.96
CA ASP A 39 16.25 3.57 -6.23
C ASP A 39 14.76 3.82 -6.43
N GLY A 40 14.15 4.62 -5.54
CA GLY A 40 12.72 4.90 -5.52
C GLY A 40 12.25 5.73 -6.72
N LEU A 41 10.94 5.70 -6.93
CA LEU A 41 10.30 6.35 -8.08
C LEU A 41 10.62 7.86 -8.16
N TYR A 42 10.73 8.54 -7.01
CA TYR A 42 11.02 9.98 -6.96
C TYR A 42 12.45 10.35 -7.36
N ASN A 43 13.38 9.40 -7.29
CA ASN A 43 14.78 9.59 -7.70
C ASN A 43 15.00 9.23 -9.18
N GLN A 44 14.00 8.73 -9.88
CA GLN A 44 14.08 8.42 -11.30
C GLN A 44 13.91 9.69 -12.16
N LYS A 45 14.70 9.79 -13.24
CA LYS A 45 14.59 10.92 -14.16
C LYS A 45 13.29 10.87 -14.95
N TRP A 46 12.47 11.90 -14.78
CA TRP A 46 11.26 12.17 -15.55
C TRP A 46 11.11 13.67 -15.78
N LYS A 47 10.27 14.05 -16.73
CA LYS A 47 10.06 15.47 -17.09
C LYS A 47 9.48 16.29 -15.93
N TYR A 48 8.64 15.69 -15.12
CA TYR A 48 8.03 16.30 -13.93
C TYR A 48 8.24 15.40 -12.72
N PRO A 49 8.28 15.95 -11.50
CA PRO A 49 8.33 15.12 -10.29
C PRO A 49 7.13 14.14 -10.25
N PRO A 50 7.31 12.87 -9.83
CA PRO A 50 6.22 11.90 -9.73
C PRO A 50 5.04 12.37 -8.89
N GLU A 51 5.28 13.11 -7.80
CA GLU A 51 4.22 13.71 -6.97
C GLU A 51 3.36 14.68 -7.77
N THR A 52 3.97 15.45 -8.68
CA THR A 52 3.23 16.35 -9.57
C THR A 52 2.40 15.55 -10.57
N ILE A 53 2.99 14.53 -11.22
CA ILE A 53 2.28 13.72 -12.23
C ILE A 53 1.11 12.96 -11.60
N LEU A 54 1.28 12.49 -10.37
CA LEU A 54 0.27 11.74 -9.62
C LEU A 54 -0.72 12.65 -8.88
N SER A 55 -0.85 13.93 -9.25
CA SER A 55 -1.87 14.82 -8.72
C SER A 55 -3.11 14.90 -9.60
N HIS A 56 -4.26 15.17 -9.00
CA HIS A 56 -5.54 15.36 -9.70
C HIS A 56 -5.46 16.48 -10.73
N SER A 57 -4.92 17.63 -10.34
CA SER A 57 -4.79 18.79 -11.21
C SER A 57 -3.88 18.53 -12.43
N PHE A 58 -2.82 17.72 -12.26
CA PHE A 58 -1.98 17.33 -13.39
C PHE A 58 -2.69 16.33 -14.31
N PHE A 59 -3.40 15.35 -13.72
CA PHE A 59 -4.18 14.38 -14.48
C PHE A 59 -5.22 15.07 -15.38
N GLU A 60 -5.92 16.09 -14.88
CA GLU A 60 -6.89 16.83 -15.68
C GLU A 60 -6.23 17.67 -16.79
N ARG A 61 -5.09 18.30 -16.47
CA ARG A 61 -4.43 19.23 -17.39
C ARG A 61 -3.57 18.56 -18.46
N TYR A 62 -2.94 17.43 -18.09
CA TYR A 62 -1.98 16.72 -18.95
C TYR A 62 -2.23 15.22 -18.97
N PRO A 63 -3.43 14.74 -19.34
CA PRO A 63 -3.79 13.33 -19.25
C PRO A 63 -2.89 12.42 -20.10
N GLU A 64 -2.43 12.85 -21.28
CA GLU A 64 -1.53 12.06 -22.11
C GLU A 64 -0.20 11.76 -21.40
N GLU A 65 0.37 12.76 -20.74
CA GLU A 65 1.62 12.62 -19.97
C GLU A 65 1.42 11.71 -18.76
N TYR A 66 0.29 11.86 -18.06
CA TYR A 66 -0.09 10.99 -16.95
C TYR A 66 -0.20 9.52 -17.39
N TYR A 67 -0.91 9.22 -18.49
CA TYR A 67 -1.05 7.84 -18.97
C TYR A 67 0.24 7.25 -19.49
N ARG A 68 1.13 8.06 -20.05
CA ARG A 68 2.48 7.62 -20.41
C ARG A 68 3.26 7.21 -19.17
N PHE A 69 3.29 8.06 -18.14
CA PHE A 69 3.92 7.77 -16.87
C PHE A 69 3.31 6.54 -16.20
N HIS A 70 1.99 6.43 -16.16
CA HIS A 70 1.28 5.29 -15.58
C HIS A 70 1.75 3.98 -16.21
N ARG A 71 1.76 3.88 -17.54
CA ARG A 71 2.16 2.67 -18.25
C ARG A 71 3.64 2.32 -18.07
N GLU A 72 4.51 3.32 -18.03
CA GLU A 72 5.95 3.10 -17.97
C GLU A 72 6.47 2.88 -16.54
N LYS A 73 5.78 3.42 -15.54
CA LYS A 73 6.31 3.48 -14.16
C LYS A 73 5.45 2.78 -13.12
N LEU A 74 4.13 2.74 -13.28
CA LEU A 74 3.25 2.12 -12.29
C LEU A 74 2.88 0.68 -12.66
N VAL A 75 2.86 0.34 -13.93
CA VAL A 75 2.57 -1.02 -14.40
C VAL A 75 3.86 -1.81 -14.49
N ILE A 76 4.03 -2.77 -13.61
CA ILE A 76 5.21 -3.64 -13.58
C ILE A 76 4.74 -5.08 -13.75
N ASP A 77 5.07 -5.66 -14.91
CA ASP A 77 4.67 -7.02 -15.24
C ASP A 77 5.50 -8.08 -14.49
N GLY A 78 4.91 -9.24 -14.27
CA GLY A 78 5.59 -10.42 -13.76
C GLY A 78 5.95 -10.38 -12.27
N VAL A 79 5.54 -9.34 -11.53
CA VAL A 79 5.76 -9.26 -10.08
C VAL A 79 4.94 -10.32 -9.34
N LYS A 80 5.51 -10.83 -8.25
CA LYS A 80 4.87 -11.85 -7.40
C LYS A 80 4.93 -11.43 -5.93
N PRO A 81 3.95 -11.87 -5.13
CA PRO A 81 4.01 -11.70 -3.69
C PRO A 81 5.33 -12.22 -3.12
N ASN A 82 5.93 -11.47 -2.22
CA ASN A 82 7.11 -11.90 -1.46
C ASN A 82 6.71 -12.54 -0.11
N ARG A 83 7.71 -12.92 0.68
CA ARG A 83 7.52 -13.62 1.96
C ARG A 83 6.62 -12.86 2.94
N ALA A 84 6.70 -11.52 2.98
CA ALA A 84 5.82 -10.71 3.84
C ALA A 84 4.36 -10.86 3.44
N HIS A 85 4.03 -10.71 2.16
CA HIS A 85 2.67 -10.89 1.67
C HIS A 85 2.12 -12.29 1.97
N LEU A 86 2.93 -13.33 1.71
CA LEU A 86 2.55 -14.73 1.94
C LEU A 86 2.29 -14.99 3.43
N ARG A 87 3.18 -14.51 4.30
CA ARG A 87 3.02 -14.71 5.76
C ARG A 87 1.80 -13.97 6.31
N LEU A 88 1.52 -12.77 5.84
CA LEU A 88 0.30 -12.03 6.22
C LEU A 88 -0.96 -12.81 5.82
N ALA A 89 -0.99 -13.39 4.62
CA ALA A 89 -2.11 -14.22 4.17
C ALA A 89 -2.24 -15.52 5.00
N GLU A 90 -1.13 -16.09 5.46
CA GLU A 90 -1.12 -17.23 6.38
C GLU A 90 -1.70 -16.86 7.74
N LEU A 91 -1.24 -15.77 8.35
CA LEU A 91 -1.76 -15.26 9.63
C LEU A 91 -3.27 -14.96 9.56
N GLU A 92 -3.77 -14.48 8.42
CA GLU A 92 -5.21 -14.31 8.22
C GLU A 92 -5.94 -15.66 8.18
N ARG A 93 -5.41 -16.67 7.48
CA ARG A 93 -5.98 -18.05 7.46
C ARG A 93 -5.94 -18.72 8.83
N GLU A 94 -4.92 -18.42 9.62
CA GLU A 94 -4.80 -18.88 11.02
C GLU A 94 -5.78 -18.15 11.96
N GLY A 95 -6.52 -17.14 11.48
CA GLY A 95 -7.45 -16.34 12.25
C GLY A 95 -6.79 -15.27 13.15
N LYS A 96 -5.49 -15.06 13.04
CA LYS A 96 -4.71 -14.10 13.85
C LYS A 96 -4.77 -12.69 13.28
N LEU A 97 -4.53 -12.53 11.96
CA LEU A 97 -4.59 -11.23 11.27
C LEU A 97 -6.03 -10.93 10.87
N LYS A 98 -6.55 -9.77 11.31
CA LYS A 98 -7.92 -9.35 11.03
C LYS A 98 -8.05 -8.47 9.79
N ALA A 99 -7.04 -7.67 9.49
CA ALA A 99 -7.01 -6.84 8.30
C ALA A 99 -5.57 -6.50 7.88
N VAL A 100 -5.39 -6.39 6.57
CA VAL A 100 -4.28 -5.69 5.95
C VAL A 100 -4.79 -4.32 5.51
N ILE A 101 -4.20 -3.25 6.03
CA ILE A 101 -4.45 -1.87 5.61
C ILE A 101 -3.24 -1.45 4.79
N THR A 102 -3.42 -1.15 3.52
CA THR A 102 -2.31 -0.88 2.62
C THR A 102 -2.45 0.43 1.89
N GLN A 103 -1.34 1.12 1.75
CA GLN A 103 -1.18 2.28 0.88
C GLN A 103 -0.82 1.86 -0.57
N ASN A 104 -0.48 0.58 -0.76
CA ASN A 104 -0.08 0.05 -2.06
C ASN A 104 -1.29 -0.16 -2.97
N ILE A 105 -1.05 0.02 -4.26
CA ILE A 105 -2.04 -0.13 -5.32
C ILE A 105 -1.78 -1.38 -6.19
N ASP A 106 -0.78 -2.18 -5.86
CA ASP A 106 -0.23 -3.27 -6.68
C ASP A 106 -1.03 -4.59 -6.66
N GLY A 107 -1.91 -4.77 -5.66
CA GLY A 107 -2.73 -5.97 -5.50
C GLY A 107 -1.97 -7.21 -5.00
N LEU A 108 -0.72 -7.08 -4.55
CA LEU A 108 0.10 -8.24 -4.14
C LEU A 108 -0.41 -8.92 -2.86
N HIS A 109 -1.07 -8.20 -1.95
CA HIS A 109 -1.71 -8.82 -0.79
C HIS A 109 -2.81 -9.79 -1.20
N GLN A 110 -3.69 -9.38 -2.12
CA GLN A 110 -4.75 -10.23 -2.67
C GLN A 110 -4.16 -11.40 -3.47
N ALA A 111 -3.12 -11.14 -4.26
CA ALA A 111 -2.41 -12.19 -5.01
C ALA A 111 -1.74 -13.23 -4.10
N ALA A 112 -1.34 -12.85 -2.88
CA ALA A 112 -0.84 -13.76 -1.85
C ALA A 112 -1.95 -14.59 -1.16
N GLY A 113 -3.21 -14.20 -1.32
CA GLY A 113 -4.38 -14.86 -0.75
C GLY A 113 -5.02 -14.15 0.45
N SER A 114 -4.57 -12.93 0.80
CA SER A 114 -5.26 -12.10 1.80
C SER A 114 -6.63 -11.69 1.29
N ARG A 115 -7.65 -11.77 2.16
CA ARG A 115 -9.05 -11.52 1.82
C ARG A 115 -9.56 -10.19 2.34
N ASN A 116 -9.17 -9.82 3.56
CA ASN A 116 -9.57 -8.54 4.16
C ASN A 116 -8.46 -7.50 3.98
N VAL A 117 -8.38 -6.96 2.77
CA VAL A 117 -7.41 -5.93 2.39
C VAL A 117 -8.13 -4.60 2.20
N LEU A 118 -7.72 -3.59 2.96
CA LEU A 118 -8.23 -2.22 2.88
C LEU A 118 -7.22 -1.38 2.09
N GLU A 119 -7.52 -1.14 0.82
CA GLU A 119 -6.68 -0.39 -0.11
C GLU A 119 -6.97 1.11 0.03
N LEU A 120 -6.20 1.81 0.87
CA LEU A 120 -6.40 3.25 1.14
C LEU A 120 -6.27 4.12 -0.11
N HIS A 121 -5.45 3.71 -1.06
CA HIS A 121 -5.20 4.44 -2.30
C HIS A 121 -5.76 3.74 -3.55
N GLY A 122 -6.69 2.80 -3.37
CA GLY A 122 -7.28 2.06 -4.48
C GLY A 122 -6.35 1.01 -5.09
N SER A 123 -6.53 0.72 -6.39
CA SER A 123 -5.76 -0.32 -7.09
C SER A 123 -5.55 -0.01 -8.58
N ILE A 124 -4.35 -0.29 -9.09
CA ILE A 124 -4.05 -0.20 -10.53
C ILE A 124 -4.66 -1.36 -11.34
N LEU A 125 -5.24 -2.35 -10.68
CA LEU A 125 -5.87 -3.51 -11.32
C LEU A 125 -7.31 -3.25 -11.74
N ARG A 126 -7.89 -2.13 -11.31
CA ARG A 126 -9.25 -1.70 -11.63
C ARG A 126 -9.23 -0.33 -12.31
N ALA A 127 -10.24 -0.10 -13.12
CA ALA A 127 -10.47 1.19 -13.78
C ALA A 127 -11.96 1.51 -13.87
N TYR A 128 -12.29 2.77 -14.04
CA TYR A 128 -13.68 3.22 -14.22
C TYR A 128 -13.74 4.47 -15.09
N CYS A 129 -14.91 4.70 -15.68
CA CYS A 129 -15.16 5.93 -16.42
C CYS A 129 -15.41 7.11 -15.47
N SER A 130 -14.68 8.21 -15.61
CA SER A 130 -14.84 9.41 -14.77
C SER A 130 -16.22 10.08 -14.89
N ARG A 131 -16.98 9.82 -15.98
CA ARG A 131 -18.29 10.43 -16.22
C ARG A 131 -19.47 9.56 -15.82
N CYS A 132 -19.48 8.29 -16.23
CA CYS A 132 -20.64 7.39 -16.04
C CYS A 132 -20.36 6.28 -15.04
N HIS A 133 -19.21 6.25 -14.43
CA HIS A 133 -18.75 5.27 -13.42
C HIS A 133 -18.79 3.80 -13.86
N LYS A 134 -18.95 3.56 -15.17
CA LYS A 134 -18.86 2.19 -15.71
C LYS A 134 -17.51 1.59 -15.36
N PRO A 135 -17.48 0.39 -14.73
CA PRO A 135 -16.23 -0.29 -14.42
C PRO A 135 -15.57 -0.86 -15.68
N TYR A 136 -14.24 -0.92 -15.65
CA TYR A 136 -13.40 -1.48 -16.69
C TYR A 136 -12.28 -2.32 -16.07
N ASP A 137 -11.80 -3.29 -16.80
CA ASP A 137 -10.52 -3.95 -16.52
C ASP A 137 -9.37 -2.98 -16.80
N ALA A 138 -8.35 -2.99 -15.94
CA ALA A 138 -7.20 -2.09 -16.08
C ALA A 138 -6.41 -2.30 -17.38
N GLY A 139 -6.55 -3.45 -18.04
CA GLY A 139 -5.94 -3.74 -19.32
C GLY A 139 -6.30 -2.72 -20.42
N VAL A 140 -7.47 -2.07 -20.31
CA VAL A 140 -7.87 -0.98 -21.23
C VAL A 140 -6.90 0.20 -21.15
N ILE A 141 -6.36 0.48 -19.96
CA ILE A 141 -5.35 1.52 -19.74
C ILE A 141 -3.95 0.98 -20.07
N ASN A 142 -3.61 -0.17 -19.50
CA ASN A 142 -2.24 -0.69 -19.45
C ASN A 142 -1.74 -1.15 -20.83
N LYS A 143 -2.64 -1.71 -21.67
CA LYS A 143 -2.34 -2.20 -23.03
C LYS A 143 -2.70 -1.20 -24.12
N GLY A 144 -3.37 -0.10 -23.76
CA GLY A 144 -3.81 0.93 -24.70
C GLY A 144 -2.72 1.97 -25.01
N THR A 145 -3.05 2.88 -25.91
CA THR A 145 -2.24 4.06 -26.24
C THR A 145 -3.06 5.32 -26.01
N GLY A 146 -2.40 6.46 -25.76
CA GLY A 146 -3.06 7.74 -25.52
C GLY A 146 -3.96 7.73 -24.28
N VAL A 147 -4.98 8.58 -24.32
CA VAL A 147 -5.98 8.73 -23.24
C VAL A 147 -7.16 7.80 -23.50
N PRO A 148 -7.41 6.77 -22.67
CA PRO A 148 -8.49 5.83 -22.89
C PRO A 148 -9.87 6.47 -22.68
N GLN A 149 -10.81 6.22 -23.58
CA GLN A 149 -12.14 6.80 -23.57
C GLN A 149 -13.24 5.76 -23.47
N CYS A 150 -14.25 6.09 -22.70
CA CYS A 150 -15.50 5.35 -22.59
C CYS A 150 -16.43 5.67 -23.77
N SER A 151 -17.34 4.76 -24.08
CA SER A 151 -18.41 5.00 -25.10
C SER A 151 -19.30 6.22 -24.80
N CYS A 152 -19.35 6.67 -23.54
CA CYS A 152 -20.06 7.91 -23.16
C CYS A 152 -19.23 9.19 -23.39
N GLY A 153 -18.01 9.08 -23.89
CA GLY A 153 -17.07 10.19 -24.09
C GLY A 153 -16.32 10.64 -22.82
N GLY A 154 -16.49 9.94 -21.70
CA GLY A 154 -15.69 10.17 -20.47
C GLY A 154 -14.34 9.47 -20.54
N VAL A 155 -13.36 9.97 -19.80
CA VAL A 155 -12.04 9.35 -19.67
C VAL A 155 -12.13 8.10 -18.78
N ILE A 156 -11.49 7.01 -19.15
CA ILE A 156 -11.36 5.81 -18.30
C ILE A 156 -10.10 5.99 -17.47
N ARG A 157 -10.24 6.15 -16.16
CA ARG A 157 -9.13 6.33 -15.24
C ARG A 157 -8.89 5.08 -14.38
N PRO A 158 -7.64 4.84 -13.91
CA PRO A 158 -7.39 3.80 -12.91
C PRO A 158 -8.11 4.14 -11.61
N ASP A 159 -8.52 3.10 -10.89
CA ASP A 159 -9.17 3.21 -9.57
C ASP A 159 -8.12 3.44 -8.48
N ILE A 160 -7.39 4.55 -8.59
CA ILE A 160 -6.39 4.98 -7.60
C ILE A 160 -6.69 6.40 -7.14
N VAL A 161 -6.32 6.68 -5.89
CA VAL A 161 -6.40 8.01 -5.28
C VAL A 161 -5.14 8.79 -5.63
N LEU A 162 -5.31 9.90 -6.33
CA LEU A 162 -4.23 10.82 -6.65
C LEU A 162 -4.02 11.83 -5.50
N TYR A 163 -2.84 12.46 -5.46
CA TYR A 163 -2.67 13.63 -4.60
C TYR A 163 -3.78 14.65 -4.92
N GLU A 164 -4.21 15.42 -3.91
CA GLU A 164 -5.33 16.37 -3.97
C GLU A 164 -6.73 15.68 -3.93
N GLU A 165 -6.82 14.35 -4.00
CA GLU A 165 -8.07 13.62 -3.86
C GLU A 165 -8.27 13.11 -2.42
N ALA A 166 -9.53 12.98 -2.01
CA ALA A 166 -9.88 12.39 -0.73
C ALA A 166 -9.77 10.85 -0.78
N LEU A 167 -9.43 10.25 0.35
CA LEU A 167 -9.57 8.80 0.53
C LEU A 167 -11.06 8.42 0.58
N ASP A 168 -11.37 7.16 0.29
CA ASP A 168 -12.70 6.61 0.44
C ASP A 168 -13.10 6.54 1.93
N ASP A 169 -14.20 7.19 2.30
CA ASP A 169 -14.66 7.31 3.69
C ASP A 169 -15.01 5.96 4.31
N ASP A 170 -15.56 5.01 3.54
CA ASP A 170 -15.88 3.67 4.03
C ASP A 170 -14.61 2.87 4.31
N VAL A 171 -13.62 2.96 3.42
CA VAL A 171 -12.30 2.32 3.62
C VAL A 171 -11.60 2.91 4.84
N VAL A 172 -11.59 4.24 4.98
CA VAL A 172 -10.98 4.93 6.14
C VAL A 172 -11.68 4.54 7.43
N SER A 173 -13.01 4.55 7.47
CA SER A 173 -13.78 4.22 8.67
C SER A 173 -13.52 2.77 9.11
N ARG A 174 -13.46 1.84 8.18
CA ARG A 174 -13.10 0.44 8.45
C ARG A 174 -11.67 0.31 8.93
N ALA A 175 -10.71 1.01 8.31
CA ALA A 175 -9.32 1.01 8.73
C ALA A 175 -9.16 1.51 10.16
N VAL A 176 -9.79 2.64 10.50
CA VAL A 176 -9.82 3.19 11.86
C VAL A 176 -10.43 2.19 12.85
N HIS A 177 -11.53 1.53 12.48
CA HIS A 177 -12.17 0.51 13.32
C HIS A 177 -11.19 -0.64 13.64
N TYR A 178 -10.52 -1.21 12.63
CA TYR A 178 -9.55 -2.28 12.85
C TYR A 178 -8.35 -1.83 13.68
N ILE A 179 -7.75 -0.69 13.36
CA ILE A 179 -6.59 -0.15 14.09
C ILE A 179 -6.94 0.09 15.56
N ARG A 180 -8.08 0.70 15.83
CA ARG A 180 -8.51 1.06 17.20
C ARG A 180 -8.73 -0.15 18.09
N ASN A 181 -9.17 -1.27 17.52
CA ASN A 181 -9.49 -2.48 18.25
C ASN A 181 -8.38 -3.53 18.23
N ALA A 182 -7.27 -3.29 17.54
CA ALA A 182 -6.18 -4.25 17.45
C ALA A 182 -5.46 -4.44 18.79
N ASP A 183 -5.12 -5.69 19.13
CA ASP A 183 -4.20 -5.99 20.22
C ASP A 183 -2.76 -5.70 19.81
N VAL A 184 -2.42 -6.07 18.56
CA VAL A 184 -1.11 -5.83 17.97
C VAL A 184 -1.29 -5.06 16.66
N LEU A 185 -0.66 -3.90 16.55
CA LEU A 185 -0.56 -3.18 15.29
C LEU A 185 0.87 -3.31 14.74
N ILE A 186 1.01 -3.95 13.60
CA ILE A 186 2.29 -4.05 12.90
C ILE A 186 2.31 -3.05 11.76
N ILE A 187 3.24 -2.10 11.81
CA ILE A 187 3.50 -1.13 10.75
C ILE A 187 4.71 -1.61 9.96
N GLY A 188 4.61 -1.71 8.65
CA GLY A 188 5.70 -2.23 7.82
C GLY A 188 5.90 -1.54 6.49
N GLY A 189 7.17 -1.35 6.09
CA GLY A 189 7.52 -0.86 4.75
C GLY A 189 6.92 0.50 4.39
N THR A 190 6.82 1.43 5.34
CA THR A 190 6.28 2.76 5.10
C THR A 190 7.08 3.83 5.80
N SER A 191 7.28 4.96 5.12
CA SER A 191 7.93 6.14 5.72
C SER A 191 7.00 6.97 6.61
N LEU A 192 5.69 6.67 6.62
CA LEU A 192 4.65 7.41 7.35
C LEU A 192 4.58 8.91 7.01
N ASN A 193 4.93 9.29 5.78
CA ASN A 193 4.96 10.68 5.32
C ASN A 193 3.76 11.06 4.43
N VAL A 194 2.88 10.13 4.06
CA VAL A 194 1.74 10.39 3.18
C VAL A 194 0.47 10.52 4.00
N TYR A 195 0.01 11.75 4.15
CA TYR A 195 -1.25 12.07 4.83
C TYR A 195 -2.42 12.14 3.84
N PRO A 196 -3.66 11.79 4.27
CA PRO A 196 -4.06 11.46 5.64
C PRO A 196 -3.77 10.01 6.07
N ALA A 197 -3.36 9.11 5.18
CA ALA A 197 -3.18 7.67 5.47
C ALA A 197 -2.24 7.42 6.67
N ALA A 198 -1.08 8.10 6.74
CA ALA A 198 -0.14 7.96 7.84
C ALA A 198 -0.76 8.32 9.21
N GLY A 199 -1.71 9.25 9.24
CA GLY A 199 -2.39 9.67 10.46
C GLY A 199 -3.31 8.61 11.08
N LEU A 200 -3.70 7.57 10.32
CA LEU A 200 -4.60 6.53 10.81
C LEU A 200 -4.00 5.70 11.95
N ILE A 201 -2.67 5.55 11.99
CA ILE A 201 -2.00 4.81 13.08
C ILE A 201 -2.23 5.45 14.45
N ASN A 202 -2.51 6.76 14.52
CA ASN A 202 -2.78 7.47 15.76
C ASN A 202 -4.09 7.05 16.45
N TYR A 203 -4.95 6.29 15.76
CA TYR A 203 -6.15 5.71 16.37
C TYR A 203 -5.87 4.43 17.16
N TYR A 204 -4.67 3.86 17.06
CA TYR A 204 -4.28 2.70 17.86
C TYR A 204 -4.36 3.00 19.37
N ARG A 205 -4.87 2.04 20.14
CA ARG A 205 -5.10 2.18 21.58
C ARG A 205 -4.48 1.05 22.41
N GLY A 206 -3.83 0.10 21.74
CA GLY A 206 -3.12 -1.00 22.38
C GLY A 206 -1.73 -0.61 22.90
N ASN A 207 -0.98 -1.61 23.32
CA ASN A 207 0.37 -1.50 23.86
C ASN A 207 1.36 -2.48 23.21
N LYS A 208 1.09 -2.85 21.97
CA LYS A 208 1.95 -3.71 21.15
C LYS A 208 2.05 -3.13 19.74
N LEU A 209 2.62 -1.92 19.66
CA LEU A 209 2.93 -1.24 18.41
C LEU A 209 4.28 -1.72 17.89
N VAL A 210 4.28 -2.40 16.76
CA VAL A 210 5.48 -2.94 16.13
C VAL A 210 5.78 -2.16 14.86
N LEU A 211 7.04 -1.77 14.67
CA LEU A 211 7.54 -1.15 13.45
C LEU A 211 8.58 -2.06 12.79
N VAL A 212 8.34 -2.43 11.54
CA VAL A 212 9.29 -3.18 10.70
C VAL A 212 9.58 -2.35 9.45
N ASN A 213 10.71 -1.66 9.42
CA ASN A 213 11.08 -0.77 8.33
C ASN A 213 12.60 -0.65 8.19
N LEU A 214 13.13 -0.58 6.98
CA LEU A 214 14.59 -0.46 6.77
C LEU A 214 15.17 0.82 7.34
N SER A 215 14.45 1.93 7.16
CA SER A 215 14.88 3.26 7.61
C SER A 215 14.11 3.68 8.84
N GLU A 216 14.69 4.57 9.64
CA GLU A 216 14.02 5.23 10.75
C GLU A 216 12.78 6.01 10.28
N THR A 217 11.79 6.07 11.15
CA THR A 217 10.56 6.82 10.97
C THR A 217 10.22 7.62 12.22
N GLN A 218 9.25 8.52 12.13
CA GLN A 218 8.75 9.25 13.30
C GLN A 218 8.12 8.31 14.36
N CYS A 219 7.74 7.09 13.97
CA CYS A 219 7.13 6.10 14.85
C CYS A 219 8.13 5.39 15.75
N ASP A 220 9.42 5.41 15.43
CA ASP A 220 10.47 4.71 16.18
C ASP A 220 10.50 5.10 17.66
N SER A 221 10.23 6.38 17.97
CA SER A 221 10.33 6.93 19.32
C SER A 221 9.22 6.45 20.27
N TYR A 222 8.13 5.89 19.74
CA TYR A 222 6.97 5.47 20.56
C TYR A 222 6.46 4.06 20.22
N ALA A 223 7.12 3.35 19.30
CA ALA A 223 6.82 1.95 19.06
C ALA A 223 7.37 1.06 20.18
N ASP A 224 6.61 0.04 20.57
CA ASP A 224 7.01 -0.93 21.61
C ASP A 224 8.10 -1.89 21.11
N LEU A 225 8.15 -2.11 19.80
CA LEU A 225 9.17 -2.92 19.13
C LEU A 225 9.54 -2.34 17.77
N VAL A 226 10.81 -2.08 17.55
CA VAL A 226 11.37 -1.57 16.29
C VAL A 226 12.35 -2.57 15.70
N ILE A 227 12.21 -2.90 14.41
CA ILE A 227 13.06 -3.81 13.66
C ILE A 227 13.46 -3.15 12.34
N HIS A 228 14.74 -2.78 12.22
CA HIS A 228 15.31 -2.19 11.00
C HIS A 228 15.91 -3.27 10.10
N GLU A 229 15.02 -4.07 9.48
CA GLU A 229 15.37 -5.12 8.54
C GLU A 229 14.38 -5.15 7.38
N LYS A 230 14.73 -5.87 6.31
CA LYS A 230 13.81 -6.13 5.20
C LYS A 230 12.60 -6.89 5.69
N ILE A 231 11.42 -6.42 5.31
CA ILE A 231 10.17 -6.94 5.86
C ILE A 231 9.93 -8.41 5.52
N GLY A 232 10.27 -8.86 4.32
CA GLY A 232 10.15 -10.27 3.93
C GLY A 232 11.11 -11.17 4.72
N GLU A 233 12.30 -10.68 5.05
CA GLU A 233 13.25 -11.39 5.92
C GLU A 233 12.68 -11.56 7.33
N VAL A 234 12.10 -10.49 7.91
CA VAL A 234 11.46 -10.52 9.22
C VAL A 234 10.28 -11.49 9.23
N PHE A 235 9.36 -11.35 8.27
CA PHE A 235 8.15 -12.17 8.20
C PHE A 235 8.43 -13.65 7.88
N SER A 236 9.57 -13.98 7.30
CA SER A 236 9.97 -15.37 7.10
C SER A 236 10.40 -16.10 8.39
N ARG A 237 10.59 -15.34 9.48
CA ARG A 237 11.08 -15.83 10.77
C ARG A 237 10.04 -15.82 11.89
N ILE A 238 8.79 -15.41 11.61
CA ILE A 238 7.68 -15.33 12.59
C ILE A 238 6.53 -16.23 12.24
#